data_bf77350bb351fe214dd9c549b0dfe1e8
#
_entry.id   bf77350bb351fe214dd9c549b0dfe1e8
#
_cell.length_a   1.000
_cell.length_b   1.000
_cell.length_c   1.000
_cell.angle_alpha   90.00
_cell.angle_beta   90.00
_cell.angle_gamma   90.00
#
_symmetry.space_group_name_H-M   'P 1'
#
loop_
_entity.id
_entity.type
_entity.pdbx_description
1 polymer ?
#
loop_
_entity_poly.entity_id
_entity_poly.type
_entity_poly.pdbx_seq_one_letter_code
_entity_poly.pdbx_strand_id
1 'polypeptide(L)'
;GKDRVEYLDIDLFDFYMCNTVSFNYSKNVICSDCKGSGGKYASSVVKCEICNGTGMIMKVVQVGPGMITQTQSPCNACNRKGTKIKPGEECEACKGRKINKVTKKINVKLRPNTYNMEKVVVKEEADQSPDLDIYGNLVLVLRQKNHPKYRRYENDLLIDYNISLIDALCGAVI
;
A
#
# COMPACT_ATOMS: atom_id res chain seq x y z
N GLY A 1 -5.99 2.88 9.68
CA GLY A 1 -5.59 2.94 8.25
C GLY A 1 -6.02 1.70 7.51
N LYS A 2 -6.03 1.77 6.20
CA LYS A 2 -6.31 0.59 5.35
C LYS A 2 -5.04 -0.24 5.18
N ASP A 3 -5.18 -1.56 5.21
CA ASP A 3 -4.08 -2.46 4.92
C ASP A 3 -3.72 -2.37 3.42
N ARG A 4 -2.42 -2.51 3.14
CA ARG A 4 -1.89 -2.55 1.78
C ARG A 4 -1.44 -3.96 1.46
N VAL A 5 -1.87 -4.50 0.33
CA VAL A 5 -1.50 -5.83 -0.14
C VAL A 5 -0.51 -5.70 -1.28
N GLU A 6 0.62 -6.39 -1.15
CA GLU A 6 1.67 -6.46 -2.18
C GLU A 6 2.03 -7.93 -2.43
N TYR A 7 2.38 -8.24 -3.68
CA TYR A 7 2.78 -9.60 -4.07
C TYR A 7 4.28 -9.68 -4.18
N LEU A 8 4.87 -10.70 -3.54
CA LEU A 8 6.29 -10.99 -3.61
C LEU A 8 6.50 -12.28 -4.39
N ASP A 9 7.05 -12.13 -5.59
CA ASP A 9 7.35 -13.26 -6.48
C ASP A 9 8.66 -13.94 -6.05
N ILE A 10 8.59 -15.21 -5.68
CA ILE A 10 9.66 -15.98 -5.08
C ILE A 10 9.95 -17.22 -5.95
N ASP A 11 11.20 -17.51 -6.17
CA ASP A 11 11.63 -18.70 -6.90
C ASP A 11 11.45 -19.97 -6.06
N LEU A 12 11.16 -21.09 -6.70
CA LEU A 12 10.99 -22.38 -6.02
C LEU A 12 12.21 -22.78 -5.17
N PHE A 13 13.41 -22.45 -5.64
CA PHE A 13 14.66 -22.70 -4.93
C PHE A 13 14.73 -21.94 -3.60
N ASP A 14 14.27 -20.68 -3.56
CA ASP A 14 14.27 -19.89 -2.34
C ASP A 14 13.31 -20.45 -1.29
N PHE A 15 12.15 -21.00 -1.71
CA PHE A 15 11.24 -21.72 -0.83
C PHE A 15 11.89 -22.96 -0.23
N TYR A 16 12.61 -23.72 -1.06
CA TYR A 16 13.28 -24.96 -0.63
C TYR A 16 14.41 -24.69 0.37
N MET A 17 15.24 -23.69 0.07
CA MET A 17 16.39 -23.32 0.92
C MET A 17 16.01 -22.45 2.11
N CYS A 18 14.74 -22.04 2.24
CA CYS A 18 14.28 -21.11 3.28
C CYS A 18 15.10 -19.81 3.31
N ASN A 19 15.43 -19.30 2.14
CA ASN A 19 16.24 -18.09 1.99
C ASN A 19 15.52 -16.86 2.53
N THR A 20 16.31 -15.81 2.81
CA THR A 20 15.77 -14.49 3.10
C THR A 20 15.62 -13.71 1.80
N VAL A 21 14.39 -13.37 1.45
CA VAL A 21 14.06 -12.62 0.23
C VAL A 21 13.85 -11.16 0.57
N SER A 22 14.50 -10.29 -0.19
CA SER A 22 14.37 -8.84 -0.04
C SER A 22 13.27 -8.29 -0.91
N PHE A 23 12.43 -7.45 -0.36
CA PHE A 23 11.37 -6.76 -1.08
C PHE A 23 11.51 -5.24 -0.92
N ASN A 24 11.59 -4.53 -2.05
CA ASN A 24 11.60 -3.08 -2.08
C ASN A 24 10.20 -2.57 -2.42
N TYR A 25 9.65 -1.72 -1.59
CA TYR A 25 8.36 -1.09 -1.85
C TYR A 25 8.44 0.39 -1.50
N SER A 26 7.58 1.18 -2.12
CA SER A 26 7.49 2.60 -1.81
C SER A 26 6.20 2.89 -1.08
N LYS A 27 6.29 3.59 0.04
CA LYS A 27 5.15 4.05 0.82
C LYS A 27 5.14 5.55 1.01
N ASN A 28 3.97 6.06 1.27
CA ASN A 28 3.79 7.44 1.69
C ASN A 28 4.06 7.54 3.19
N VAL A 29 4.92 8.47 3.58
CA VAL A 29 5.27 8.75 4.98
C VAL A 29 4.93 10.20 5.26
N ILE A 30 4.47 10.50 6.45
CA ILE A 30 4.23 11.89 6.88
C ILE A 30 5.56 12.66 6.77
N CYS A 31 5.50 13.84 6.17
CA CYS A 31 6.67 14.69 6.04
C CYS A 31 7.22 15.05 7.43
N SER A 32 8.52 14.76 7.64
CA SER A 32 9.23 15.02 8.89
C SER A 32 9.29 16.51 9.23
N ASP A 33 9.46 17.34 8.21
CA ASP A 33 9.71 18.76 8.37
C ASP A 33 8.46 19.51 8.82
N CYS A 34 7.35 19.26 8.17
CA CYS A 34 6.08 19.90 8.51
C CYS A 34 5.17 19.05 9.41
N LYS A 35 5.56 17.83 9.75
CA LYS A 35 4.77 16.88 10.58
C LYS A 35 3.31 16.74 10.12
N GLY A 36 3.11 16.76 8.79
CA GLY A 36 1.78 16.62 8.20
C GLY A 36 0.97 17.92 8.11
N SER A 37 1.48 19.08 8.54
CA SER A 37 0.77 20.36 8.40
C SER A 37 0.74 20.87 6.94
N GLY A 38 1.82 20.65 6.19
CA GLY A 38 2.03 21.09 4.83
C GLY A 38 2.55 22.52 4.70
N GLY A 39 2.58 23.29 5.79
CA GLY A 39 3.15 24.63 5.84
C GLY A 39 4.61 24.65 6.26
N LYS A 40 5.33 25.70 5.92
CA LYS A 40 6.72 25.92 6.34
C LYS A 40 6.81 26.21 7.84
N TYR A 41 5.81 26.91 8.38
CA TYR A 41 5.68 27.25 9.79
C TYR A 41 4.29 26.86 10.29
N ALA A 42 4.11 26.72 11.59
CA ALA A 42 2.81 26.45 12.20
C ALA A 42 1.77 27.54 11.90
N SER A 43 2.23 28.79 11.75
CA SER A 43 1.40 29.96 11.40
C SER A 43 1.01 30.02 9.92
N SER A 44 1.64 29.21 9.07
CA SER A 44 1.35 29.14 7.64
C SER A 44 0.03 28.46 7.31
N VAL A 45 -0.49 27.68 8.26
CA VAL A 45 -1.79 26.99 8.13
C VAL A 45 -2.87 27.85 8.76
N VAL A 46 -3.77 28.38 7.92
CA VAL A 46 -4.88 29.23 8.33
C VAL A 46 -6.22 28.53 8.13
N LYS A 47 -7.20 28.90 8.94
CA LYS A 47 -8.59 28.43 8.76
C LYS A 47 -9.13 28.89 7.41
N CYS A 48 -9.88 28.04 6.75
CA CYS A 48 -10.53 28.40 5.50
C CYS A 48 -11.66 29.40 5.77
N GLU A 49 -11.56 30.59 5.23
CA GLU A 49 -12.55 31.67 5.41
C GLU A 49 -13.95 31.32 4.83
N ILE A 50 -13.98 30.50 3.76
CA ILE A 50 -15.23 30.14 3.07
C ILE A 50 -16.09 29.19 3.89
N CYS A 51 -15.48 28.27 4.63
CA CYS A 51 -16.19 27.31 5.46
C CYS A 51 -15.93 27.50 6.97
N ASN A 52 -15.21 28.55 7.36
CA ASN A 52 -14.84 28.84 8.75
C ASN A 52 -14.24 27.63 9.49
N GLY A 53 -13.46 26.83 8.78
CA GLY A 53 -12.78 25.67 9.34
C GLY A 53 -13.59 24.36 9.33
N THR A 54 -14.87 24.37 8.93
CA THR A 54 -15.74 23.18 8.96
C THR A 54 -15.47 22.18 7.82
N GLY A 55 -14.84 22.62 6.73
CA GLY A 55 -14.62 21.80 5.53
C GLY A 55 -15.87 21.60 4.66
N MET A 56 -17.04 22.04 5.14
CA MET A 56 -18.33 21.91 4.48
C MET A 56 -18.95 23.29 4.29
N ILE A 57 -19.74 23.44 3.24
CA ILE A 57 -20.56 24.63 2.97
C ILE A 57 -22.01 24.23 2.78
N MET A 58 -22.92 25.04 3.34
CA MET A 58 -24.33 24.86 3.12
C MET A 58 -24.70 25.48 1.76
N LYS A 59 -25.25 24.66 0.87
CA LYS A 59 -25.83 25.12 -0.38
C LYS A 59 -27.35 25.00 -0.32
N VAL A 60 -28.02 26.06 -0.70
CA VAL A 60 -29.47 26.04 -0.87
C VAL A 60 -29.77 25.61 -2.30
N VAL A 61 -30.44 24.47 -2.44
CA VAL A 61 -30.84 23.92 -3.74
C VAL A 61 -32.35 23.92 -3.83
N GLN A 62 -32.86 24.48 -4.89
CA GLN A 62 -34.30 24.44 -5.20
C GLN A 62 -34.61 23.11 -5.91
N VAL A 63 -35.41 22.27 -5.26
CA VAL A 63 -35.76 20.93 -5.74
C VAL A 63 -37.08 20.93 -6.52
N GLY A 64 -37.85 22.03 -6.43
CA GLY A 64 -39.11 22.17 -7.16
C GLY A 64 -39.75 23.57 -6.97
N PRO A 65 -40.86 23.87 -7.62
CA PRO A 65 -41.54 25.16 -7.46
C PRO A 65 -41.93 25.38 -5.99
N GLY A 66 -41.24 26.32 -5.33
CA GLY A 66 -41.49 26.66 -3.90
C GLY A 66 -40.81 25.74 -2.88
N MET A 67 -40.10 24.66 -3.28
CA MET A 67 -39.38 23.78 -2.38
C MET A 67 -37.87 24.08 -2.39
N ILE A 68 -37.38 24.54 -1.24
CA ILE A 68 -35.96 24.85 -1.01
C ILE A 68 -35.40 23.83 -0.01
N THR A 69 -34.32 23.17 -0.38
CA THR A 69 -33.61 22.24 0.50
C THR A 69 -32.18 22.73 0.75
N GLN A 70 -31.76 22.67 2.00
CA GLN A 70 -30.35 22.93 2.37
C GLN A 70 -29.57 21.66 2.30
N THR A 71 -28.55 21.65 1.45
CA THR A 71 -27.66 20.50 1.26
C THR A 71 -26.23 20.87 1.67
N GLN A 72 -25.59 20.02 2.46
CA GLN A 72 -24.18 20.18 2.78
C GLN A 72 -23.34 19.71 1.60
N SER A 73 -22.45 20.56 1.12
CA SER A 73 -21.50 20.23 0.07
C SER A 73 -20.06 20.45 0.54
N PRO A 74 -19.10 19.67 0.02
CA PRO A 74 -17.69 19.87 0.36
C PRO A 74 -17.24 21.27 -0.03
N CYS A 75 -16.43 21.89 0.81
CA CYS A 75 -15.82 23.16 0.50
C CYS A 75 -14.73 22.98 -0.55
N ASN A 76 -14.96 23.47 -1.76
CA ASN A 76 -13.98 23.35 -2.86
C ASN A 76 -12.71 24.17 -2.60
N ALA A 77 -12.79 25.22 -1.79
CA ALA A 77 -11.68 26.11 -1.51
C ALA A 77 -10.60 25.48 -0.60
N CYS A 78 -10.97 24.53 0.24
CA CYS A 78 -10.04 23.78 1.11
C CYS A 78 -10.10 22.27 0.90
N ASN A 79 -10.85 21.78 -0.10
CA ASN A 79 -11.03 20.36 -0.39
C ASN A 79 -11.39 19.55 0.88
N ARG A 80 -12.40 19.97 1.63
CA ARG A 80 -12.89 19.41 2.91
C ARG A 80 -11.94 19.55 4.11
N LYS A 81 -10.73 20.08 3.93
CA LYS A 81 -9.71 20.12 5.00
C LYS A 81 -10.00 21.16 6.09
N GLY A 82 -10.86 22.13 5.83
CA GLY A 82 -11.13 23.24 6.77
C GLY A 82 -9.98 24.23 6.89
N THR A 83 -8.80 23.91 6.42
CA THR A 83 -7.59 24.73 6.50
C THR A 83 -6.99 24.97 5.12
N LYS A 84 -6.27 26.07 4.98
CA LYS A 84 -5.50 26.44 3.79
C LYS A 84 -4.08 26.79 4.19
N ILE A 85 -3.14 26.60 3.26
CA ILE A 85 -1.77 27.06 3.40
C ILE A 85 -1.68 28.43 2.74
N LYS A 86 -1.02 29.38 3.38
CA LYS A 86 -0.76 30.70 2.78
C LYS A 86 0.10 30.53 1.52
N PRO A 87 -0.23 31.23 0.42
CA PRO A 87 0.57 31.19 -0.80
C PRO A 87 2.01 31.59 -0.51
N GLY A 88 2.98 30.78 -0.95
CA GLY A 88 4.41 31.01 -0.73
C GLY A 88 4.98 30.52 0.60
N GLU A 89 4.13 30.04 1.53
CA GLU A 89 4.56 29.44 2.81
C GLU A 89 4.36 27.92 2.85
N GLU A 90 4.41 27.27 1.71
CA GLU A 90 4.33 25.83 1.61
C GLU A 90 5.62 25.17 2.10
N CYS A 91 5.50 24.00 2.72
CA CYS A 91 6.66 23.22 3.12
C CYS A 91 7.51 22.84 1.90
N GLU A 92 8.79 23.19 1.90
CA GLU A 92 9.72 22.97 0.78
C GLU A 92 9.94 21.48 0.49
N ALA A 93 9.98 20.63 1.54
CA ALA A 93 10.23 19.20 1.42
C ALA A 93 9.07 18.44 0.78
N CYS A 94 7.81 18.77 1.11
CA CYS A 94 6.64 18.08 0.57
C CYS A 94 5.80 18.94 -0.38
N LYS A 95 6.17 20.21 -0.59
CA LYS A 95 5.45 21.16 -1.45
C LYS A 95 3.94 21.20 -1.14
N GLY A 96 3.61 21.31 0.15
CA GLY A 96 2.23 21.35 0.65
C GLY A 96 1.48 20.02 0.62
N ARG A 97 2.09 18.93 0.15
CA ARG A 97 1.44 17.61 0.04
C ARG A 97 1.25 16.91 1.37
N LYS A 98 1.96 17.33 2.43
CA LYS A 98 1.95 16.76 3.79
C LYS A 98 2.61 15.39 3.92
N ILE A 99 2.84 14.70 2.80
CA ILE A 99 3.42 13.35 2.72
C ILE A 99 4.59 13.34 1.73
N ASN A 100 5.56 12.47 2.01
CA ASN A 100 6.68 12.18 1.12
C ASN A 100 6.65 10.69 0.75
N LYS A 101 7.08 10.37 -0.47
CA LYS A 101 7.21 8.99 -0.93
C LYS A 101 8.61 8.48 -0.59
N VAL A 102 8.68 7.42 0.21
CA VAL A 102 9.95 6.80 0.64
C VAL A 102 9.96 5.34 0.19
N THR A 103 11.11 4.91 -0.37
CA THR A 103 11.32 3.50 -0.69
C THR A 103 11.95 2.80 0.52
N LYS A 104 11.34 1.73 0.99
CA LYS A 104 11.86 0.86 2.05
C LYS A 104 12.17 -0.52 1.52
N LYS A 105 13.16 -1.17 2.13
CA LYS A 105 13.52 -2.56 1.90
C LYS A 105 13.10 -3.39 3.10
N ILE A 106 12.32 -4.43 2.87
CA ILE A 106 11.93 -5.41 3.87
C ILE A 106 12.57 -6.75 3.51
N ASN A 107 13.14 -7.42 4.51
CA ASN A 107 13.68 -8.76 4.38
C ASN A 107 12.68 -9.75 4.98
N VAL A 108 12.19 -10.67 4.17
CA VAL A 108 11.27 -11.72 4.58
C VAL A 108 12.05 -13.03 4.63
N LYS A 109 12.20 -13.58 5.82
CA LYS A 109 12.80 -14.91 6.02
C LYS A 109 11.73 -15.97 5.78
N LEU A 110 11.94 -16.81 4.79
CA LEU A 110 11.05 -17.95 4.52
C LEU A 110 11.24 -19.01 5.62
N ARG A 111 10.16 -19.68 5.98
CA ARG A 111 10.15 -20.75 6.97
C ARG A 111 10.01 -22.10 6.26
N PRO A 112 10.49 -23.18 6.86
CA PRO A 112 10.11 -24.52 6.43
C PRO A 112 8.57 -24.61 6.35
N ASN A 113 8.06 -25.21 5.31
CA ASN A 113 6.62 -25.35 5.03
C ASN A 113 5.88 -24.04 4.65
N THR A 114 6.61 -22.96 4.34
CA THR A 114 5.98 -21.78 3.70
C THR A 114 5.31 -22.21 2.41
N TYR A 115 4.02 -21.93 2.27
CA TYR A 115 3.23 -22.33 1.10
C TYR A 115 3.02 -21.16 0.13
N ASN A 116 2.63 -21.50 -1.09
CA ASN A 116 2.26 -20.52 -2.10
C ASN A 116 1.03 -19.73 -1.67
N MET A 117 1.02 -18.42 -1.87
CA MET A 117 -0.01 -17.48 -1.44
C MET A 117 -0.11 -17.28 0.08
N GLU A 118 0.90 -17.69 0.86
CA GLU A 118 0.97 -17.36 2.28
C GLU A 118 1.08 -15.85 2.49
N LYS A 119 0.39 -15.35 3.51
CA LYS A 119 0.36 -13.94 3.84
C LYS A 119 1.29 -13.64 5.03
N VAL A 120 2.22 -12.73 4.82
CA VAL A 120 3.09 -12.20 5.87
C VAL A 120 2.65 -10.79 6.19
N VAL A 121 2.23 -10.55 7.42
CA VAL A 121 1.74 -9.22 7.86
C VAL A 121 2.87 -8.49 8.56
N VAL A 122 3.22 -7.31 8.02
CA VAL A 122 4.16 -6.38 8.64
C VAL A 122 3.35 -5.21 9.19
N LYS A 123 3.37 -5.06 10.52
CA LYS A 123 2.55 -4.09 11.23
C LYS A 123 2.98 -2.65 10.91
N GLU A 124 2.00 -1.76 10.75
CA GLU A 124 2.16 -0.31 10.60
C GLU A 124 3.03 0.13 9.39
N GLU A 125 3.21 -0.77 8.41
CA GLU A 125 4.05 -0.49 7.24
C GLU A 125 3.25 -0.14 5.98
N ALA A 126 1.93 0.10 6.10
CA ALA A 126 1.13 0.68 5.02
C ALA A 126 1.38 2.18 4.85
N ASP A 127 0.65 2.79 3.93
CA ASP A 127 0.73 4.23 3.67
C ASP A 127 0.26 5.03 4.88
N GLN A 128 1.01 6.08 5.22
CA GLN A 128 0.67 7.02 6.28
C GLN A 128 -0.13 8.20 5.71
N SER A 129 -1.10 8.65 6.47
CA SER A 129 -1.86 9.86 6.19
C SER A 129 -1.91 10.74 7.44
N PRO A 130 -1.80 12.07 7.31
CA PRO A 130 -1.91 12.98 8.46
C PRO A 130 -3.27 12.95 9.17
N ASP A 131 -4.28 12.39 8.51
CA ASP A 131 -5.65 12.33 9.01
C ASP A 131 -5.93 11.03 9.81
N LEU A 132 -4.90 10.18 10.03
CA LEU A 132 -5.03 8.88 10.69
C LEU A 132 -4.05 8.76 11.85
N ASP A 133 -4.57 8.38 13.01
CA ASP A 133 -3.77 8.11 14.21
C ASP A 133 -3.13 6.72 14.18
N ILE A 134 -3.80 5.76 13.51
CA ILE A 134 -3.32 4.37 13.39
C ILE A 134 -3.17 4.05 11.91
N TYR A 135 -2.00 3.55 11.54
CA TYR A 135 -1.69 3.15 10.18
C TYR A 135 -2.07 1.70 9.92
N GLY A 136 -2.37 1.37 8.67
CA GLY A 136 -2.64 0.00 8.26
C GLY A 136 -1.39 -0.85 8.20
N ASN A 137 -1.57 -2.15 8.01
CA ASN A 137 -0.48 -3.11 7.87
C ASN A 137 -0.10 -3.29 6.39
N LEU A 138 1.14 -3.68 6.16
CA LEU A 138 1.56 -4.19 4.87
C LEU A 138 1.40 -5.72 4.87
N VAL A 139 0.56 -6.22 4.00
CA VAL A 139 0.32 -7.65 3.81
C VAL A 139 1.08 -8.10 2.56
N LEU A 140 2.17 -8.84 2.75
CA LEU A 140 2.94 -9.44 1.68
C LEU A 140 2.37 -10.82 1.37
N VAL A 141 1.93 -11.03 0.14
CA VAL A 141 1.47 -12.34 -0.36
C VAL A 141 2.63 -12.99 -1.10
N LEU A 142 3.12 -14.10 -0.57
CA LEU A 142 4.24 -14.85 -1.13
C LEU A 142 3.74 -15.67 -2.32
N ARG A 143 4.11 -15.27 -3.53
CA ARG A 143 3.68 -15.95 -4.75
C ARG A 143 4.85 -16.70 -5.36
N GLN A 144 4.69 -18.01 -5.55
CA GLN A 144 5.68 -18.81 -6.21
C GLN A 144 5.69 -18.52 -7.71
N LYS A 145 6.87 -18.26 -8.27
CA LYS A 145 7.05 -18.19 -9.72
C LYS A 145 6.95 -19.59 -10.34
N ASN A 146 6.48 -19.64 -11.59
CA ASN A 146 6.47 -20.87 -12.34
C ASN A 146 7.91 -21.34 -12.60
N HIS A 147 8.18 -22.62 -12.30
CA HIS A 147 9.44 -23.24 -12.60
C HIS A 147 9.33 -24.06 -13.90
N PRO A 148 10.32 -24.01 -14.84
CA PRO A 148 10.21 -24.64 -16.16
C PRO A 148 10.11 -26.18 -16.08
N LYS A 149 10.68 -26.79 -15.06
CA LYS A 149 10.77 -28.25 -14.93
C LYS A 149 9.87 -28.83 -13.82
N TYR A 150 9.70 -28.11 -12.72
CA TYR A 150 8.99 -28.61 -11.55
C TYR A 150 7.69 -27.86 -11.31
N ARG A 151 6.65 -28.62 -10.96
CA ARG A 151 5.39 -28.09 -10.41
C ARG A 151 5.31 -28.46 -8.95
N ARG A 152 5.08 -27.52 -8.07
CA ARG A 152 4.90 -27.78 -6.65
C ARG A 152 3.43 -28.02 -6.36
N TYR A 153 3.14 -29.12 -5.68
CA TYR A 153 1.84 -29.41 -5.11
C TYR A 153 2.02 -29.58 -3.59
N GLU A 154 1.63 -28.59 -2.82
CA GLU A 154 1.85 -28.51 -1.37
C GLU A 154 3.34 -28.70 -1.00
N ASN A 155 3.72 -29.85 -0.49
CA ASN A 155 5.08 -30.24 -0.09
C ASN A 155 5.78 -31.10 -1.13
N ASP A 156 5.08 -31.53 -2.15
CA ASP A 156 5.61 -32.42 -3.20
C ASP A 156 6.02 -31.64 -4.43
N LEU A 157 6.99 -32.18 -5.16
CA LEU A 157 7.42 -31.70 -6.46
C LEU A 157 7.03 -32.69 -7.53
N LEU A 158 6.29 -32.20 -8.52
CA LEU A 158 5.89 -32.96 -9.70
C LEU A 158 6.81 -32.61 -10.85
N ILE A 159 7.25 -33.64 -11.57
CA ILE A 159 8.05 -33.52 -12.78
C ILE A 159 7.45 -34.40 -13.86
N ASP A 160 7.34 -33.88 -15.06
CA ASP A 160 7.00 -34.67 -16.23
C ASP A 160 8.31 -35.20 -16.85
N TYR A 161 8.48 -36.52 -16.87
CA TYR A 161 9.66 -37.17 -17.39
C TYR A 161 9.29 -38.14 -18.52
N ASN A 162 9.90 -37.96 -19.68
CA ASN A 162 9.66 -38.84 -20.83
C ASN A 162 10.71 -39.97 -20.83
N ILE A 163 10.24 -41.20 -20.78
CA ILE A 163 11.07 -42.38 -20.89
C ILE A 163 10.73 -43.18 -22.17
N SER A 164 11.72 -43.86 -22.71
CA SER A 164 11.46 -44.77 -23.84
C SER A 164 10.69 -46.00 -23.36
N LEU A 165 9.96 -46.67 -24.27
CA LEU A 165 9.24 -47.90 -23.93
C LEU A 165 10.21 -48.99 -23.44
N ILE A 166 11.40 -49.05 -24.02
CA ILE A 166 12.45 -50.02 -23.64
C ILE A 166 12.88 -49.78 -22.19
N ASP A 167 13.18 -48.53 -21.84
CA ASP A 167 13.57 -48.16 -20.49
C ASP A 167 12.46 -48.43 -19.48
N ALA A 168 11.21 -48.21 -19.87
CA ALA A 168 10.06 -48.52 -19.01
C ALA A 168 9.89 -50.02 -18.72
N LEU A 169 10.24 -50.87 -19.69
CA LEU A 169 10.16 -52.32 -19.56
C LEU A 169 11.40 -52.97 -18.89
N CYS A 170 12.60 -52.42 -19.19
CA CYS A 170 13.87 -52.98 -18.71
C CYS A 170 14.37 -52.33 -17.41
N GLY A 171 13.75 -51.24 -16.96
CA GLY A 171 14.17 -50.39 -15.85
C GLY A 171 14.96 -49.19 -16.33
N ALA A 172 14.59 -48.00 -15.83
CA ALA A 172 15.26 -46.72 -16.09
C ALA A 172 15.90 -46.20 -14.81
N VAL A 173 17.07 -45.60 -14.95
CA VAL A 173 17.66 -44.76 -13.89
C VAL A 173 17.30 -43.32 -14.21
N ILE A 174 16.47 -42.70 -13.35
CA ILE A 174 15.97 -41.34 -13.50
C ILE A 174 16.74 -40.38 -12.59
#